data_9d7a101e72964772c080375f181cd897
#
_entry.id   9d7a101e72964772c080375f181cd897
#
_cell.length_a   1.000
_cell.length_b   1.000
_cell.length_c   1.000
_cell.angle_alpha   90.00
_cell.angle_beta   90.00
_cell.angle_gamma   90.00
#
_symmetry.space_group_name_H-M   'P 1'
#
loop_
_entity.id
_entity.type
_entity.pdbx_description
1 polymer ?
#
loop_
_entity_poly.entity_id
_entity_poly.type
_entity_poly.pdbx_seq_one_letter_code
_entity_poly.pdbx_strand_id
1 'polypeptide(L)'
;MILSNLSVPLVALVDSAVIGHLPHAHQLASVAVGGSLYTLLVWVMGFLRMGTTGFAAQAAGRQDGGGLRQVLLQGLLLAIGFALLLSLVALPLKGYALLLMQPSAELDRLTETYFHTRLFGLPAALASLALIGWFLGTQNARAPLAILLTTNLTNVALDLWFVIGLDWGVAGAARASVIADWSGVLVGLTLTRSALLRYPGRLDSQALSRWASWRPLMSVNRDIFLRSLALQLVFFLVTVQGTRLGDATVAANALLLNGLMLTAHALDGLAHAVEALSGHAIGAQSRTELRRILTVSGGWSLLASLAFGLFFLFGGELFINLQTDIPSVRDTATLYLPYLAALPLVAVWSYLLDGLFIGATRAREMRNAMLLAVLMSLPLGWLLRGMGNHGLWLAFLAFMLLRGICLGSIARRLQRRQQWFTQSHGTPAEATMRSNR
;
A
#
# COMPACT_ATOMS: atom_id res chain seq x y z
N MET A 1 1.44 -13.91 3.44
CA MET A 1 1.00 -12.53 3.25
C MET A 1 0.93 -11.78 4.58
N ILE A 2 0.08 -12.21 5.53
CA ILE A 2 0.01 -11.55 6.86
C ILE A 2 1.38 -11.51 7.53
N LEU A 3 2.11 -12.64 7.57
CA LEU A 3 3.48 -12.71 8.12
C LEU A 3 4.47 -11.77 7.40
N SER A 4 4.35 -11.61 6.10
CA SER A 4 5.19 -10.68 5.33
C SER A 4 4.92 -9.23 5.72
N ASN A 5 3.64 -8.86 5.91
CA ASN A 5 3.28 -7.50 6.32
C ASN A 5 3.69 -7.19 7.77
N LEU A 6 3.69 -8.21 8.65
CA LEU A 6 4.17 -8.07 10.04
C LEU A 6 5.69 -7.93 10.14
N SER A 7 6.46 -8.40 9.16
CA SER A 7 7.92 -8.25 9.19
C SER A 7 8.37 -6.81 8.98
N VAL A 8 7.61 -5.99 8.29
CA VAL A 8 7.96 -4.58 8.00
C VAL A 8 8.11 -3.74 9.29
N PRO A 9 7.13 -3.75 10.23
CA PRO A 9 7.29 -3.02 11.49
C PRO A 9 8.45 -3.54 12.35
N LEU A 10 8.73 -4.86 12.32
CA LEU A 10 9.83 -5.45 13.08
C LEU A 10 11.20 -4.95 12.61
N VAL A 11 11.37 -4.79 11.30
CA VAL A 11 12.61 -4.24 10.75
C VAL A 11 12.78 -2.77 11.11
N ALA A 12 11.72 -1.98 11.02
CA ALA A 12 11.77 -0.59 11.45
C ALA A 12 12.16 -0.44 12.93
N LEU A 13 11.77 -1.39 13.79
CA LEU A 13 12.23 -1.44 15.19
C LEU A 13 13.72 -1.77 15.31
N VAL A 14 14.22 -2.72 14.52
CA VAL A 14 15.64 -3.07 14.51
C VAL A 14 16.49 -1.91 13.99
N ASP A 15 16.09 -1.29 12.87
CA ASP A 15 16.77 -0.11 12.33
C ASP A 15 16.81 1.02 13.37
N SER A 16 15.68 1.30 14.02
CA SER A 16 15.60 2.31 15.08
C SER A 16 16.48 1.95 16.27
N ALA A 17 16.59 0.65 16.62
CA ALA A 17 17.46 0.20 17.69
C ALA A 17 18.93 0.35 17.31
N VAL A 18 19.36 -0.05 16.11
CA VAL A 18 20.75 0.10 15.64
C VAL A 18 21.16 1.58 15.58
N ILE A 19 20.29 2.41 14.99
CA ILE A 19 20.55 3.84 14.84
C ILE A 19 20.42 4.58 16.19
N GLY A 20 19.57 4.09 17.10
CA GLY A 20 19.42 4.63 18.45
C GLY A 20 20.67 4.47 19.34
N HIS A 21 21.61 3.60 18.94
CA HIS A 21 22.92 3.45 19.60
C HIS A 21 24.00 4.38 19.03
N LEU A 22 23.66 5.20 18.02
CA LEU A 22 24.58 6.24 17.55
C LEU A 22 24.83 7.29 18.64
N PRO A 23 26.08 7.83 18.72
CA PRO A 23 26.51 8.66 19.87
C PRO A 23 25.80 10.00 19.98
N HIS A 24 25.13 10.47 18.90
CA HIS A 24 24.57 11.82 18.88
C HIS A 24 23.10 11.83 18.43
N ALA A 25 22.22 12.55 19.15
CA ALA A 25 20.80 12.66 18.86
C ALA A 25 20.49 13.18 17.45
N HIS A 26 21.30 14.08 16.90
CA HIS A 26 21.12 14.59 15.54
C HIS A 26 21.30 13.52 14.44
N GLN A 27 22.06 12.46 14.69
CA GLN A 27 22.21 11.33 13.77
C GLN A 27 20.91 10.52 13.69
N LEU A 28 20.31 10.18 14.84
CA LEU A 28 19.00 9.52 14.90
C LEU A 28 17.91 10.39 14.24
N ALA A 29 17.90 11.68 14.57
CA ALA A 29 16.93 12.62 14.00
C ALA A 29 17.07 12.74 12.47
N SER A 30 18.30 12.75 11.94
CA SER A 30 18.53 12.84 10.49
C SER A 30 18.04 11.63 9.72
N VAL A 31 18.21 10.42 10.28
CA VAL A 31 17.66 9.18 9.68
C VAL A 31 16.14 9.17 9.77
N ALA A 32 15.56 9.63 10.88
CA ALA A 32 14.10 9.70 11.03
C ALA A 32 13.49 10.68 10.01
N VAL A 33 14.04 11.87 9.85
CA VAL A 33 13.55 12.87 8.89
C VAL A 33 13.78 12.42 7.45
N GLY A 34 15.00 12.04 7.10
CA GLY A 34 15.35 11.59 5.75
C GLY A 34 14.58 10.31 5.34
N GLY A 35 14.44 9.37 6.30
CA GLY A 35 13.66 8.15 6.13
C GLY A 35 12.17 8.41 5.92
N SER A 36 11.58 9.35 6.64
CA SER A 36 10.18 9.74 6.46
C SER A 36 9.92 10.34 5.08
N LEU A 37 10.80 11.24 4.61
CA LEU A 37 10.72 11.81 3.28
C LEU A 37 10.83 10.72 2.19
N TYR A 38 11.78 9.80 2.33
CA TYR A 38 11.95 8.68 1.40
C TYR A 38 10.75 7.73 1.41
N THR A 39 10.25 7.36 2.59
CA THR A 39 9.09 6.48 2.75
C THR A 39 7.85 7.06 2.10
N LEU A 40 7.65 8.38 2.19
CA LEU A 40 6.56 9.06 1.51
C LEU A 40 6.63 8.88 -0.02
N LEU A 41 7.83 9.00 -0.62
CA LEU A 41 8.03 8.77 -2.05
C LEU A 41 7.65 7.36 -2.47
N VAL A 42 8.11 6.35 -1.72
CA VAL A 42 7.81 4.93 -2.02
C VAL A 42 6.32 4.63 -1.79
N TRP A 43 5.74 5.15 -0.71
CA TRP A 43 4.33 4.91 -0.36
C TRP A 43 3.37 5.44 -1.44
N VAL A 44 3.62 6.63 -1.96
CA VAL A 44 2.83 7.24 -3.05
C VAL A 44 2.85 6.34 -4.30
N MET A 45 3.90 5.57 -4.53
CA MET A 45 4.04 4.65 -5.66
C MET A 45 3.42 3.26 -5.45
N GLY A 46 2.75 3.02 -4.32
CA GLY A 46 2.08 1.75 -4.01
C GLY A 46 1.09 1.26 -5.07
N PHE A 47 0.58 2.17 -5.92
CA PHE A 47 -0.25 1.83 -7.07
C PHE A 47 0.46 0.93 -8.09
N LEU A 48 1.80 0.99 -8.20
CA LEU A 48 2.58 0.09 -9.08
C LEU A 48 2.36 -1.37 -8.72
N ARG A 49 2.36 -1.70 -7.43
CA ARG A 49 2.07 -3.06 -6.96
C ARG A 49 0.64 -3.46 -7.34
N MET A 50 -0.34 -2.64 -6.97
CA MET A 50 -1.77 -2.93 -7.17
C MET A 50 -2.11 -3.09 -8.65
N GLY A 51 -1.68 -2.16 -9.51
CA GLY A 51 -1.92 -2.23 -10.95
C GLY A 51 -1.29 -3.47 -11.57
N THR A 52 -0.02 -3.76 -11.24
CA THR A 52 0.69 -4.93 -11.74
C THR A 52 0.00 -6.24 -11.29
N THR A 53 -0.48 -6.32 -10.03
CA THR A 53 -1.19 -7.51 -9.53
C THR A 53 -2.44 -7.81 -10.37
N GLY A 54 -3.29 -6.83 -10.62
CA GLY A 54 -4.54 -7.04 -11.35
C GLY A 54 -4.31 -7.55 -12.77
N PHE A 55 -3.40 -6.94 -13.52
CA PHE A 55 -3.08 -7.38 -14.88
C PHE A 55 -2.38 -8.73 -14.92
N ALA A 56 -1.43 -8.98 -14.01
CA ALA A 56 -0.74 -10.28 -13.91
C ALA A 56 -1.72 -11.40 -13.53
N ALA A 57 -2.64 -11.15 -12.60
CA ALA A 57 -3.64 -12.14 -12.18
C ALA A 57 -4.57 -12.53 -13.33
N GLN A 58 -5.03 -11.55 -14.11
CA GLN A 58 -5.87 -11.85 -15.27
C GLN A 58 -5.10 -12.56 -16.39
N ALA A 59 -3.83 -12.17 -16.66
CA ALA A 59 -3.00 -12.88 -17.64
C ALA A 59 -2.72 -14.33 -17.19
N ALA A 60 -2.43 -14.56 -15.90
CA ALA A 60 -2.27 -15.89 -15.33
C ALA A 60 -3.54 -16.72 -15.45
N GLY A 61 -4.71 -16.14 -15.18
CA GLY A 61 -6.00 -16.81 -15.33
C GLY A 61 -6.30 -17.23 -16.76
N ARG A 62 -5.88 -16.44 -17.76
CA ARG A 62 -5.96 -16.77 -19.19
C ARG A 62 -4.88 -17.75 -19.66
N GLN A 63 -3.92 -18.13 -18.80
CA GLN A 63 -2.72 -18.87 -19.17
C GLN A 63 -1.87 -18.17 -20.25
N ASP A 64 -1.94 -16.83 -20.27
CA ASP A 64 -1.26 -15.98 -21.23
C ASP A 64 0.17 -15.65 -20.75
N GLY A 65 1.11 -16.52 -21.10
CA GLY A 65 2.51 -16.33 -20.74
C GLY A 65 3.18 -15.15 -21.46
N GLY A 66 2.70 -14.75 -22.62
CA GLY A 66 3.14 -13.55 -23.34
C GLY A 66 2.73 -12.28 -22.59
N GLY A 67 1.44 -12.19 -22.23
CA GLY A 67 0.89 -11.11 -21.43
C GLY A 67 1.54 -10.98 -20.05
N LEU A 68 1.87 -12.11 -19.37
CA LEU A 68 2.60 -12.08 -18.11
C LEU A 68 3.99 -11.44 -18.23
N ARG A 69 4.74 -11.76 -19.29
CA ARG A 69 6.05 -11.16 -19.57
C ARG A 69 5.93 -9.67 -19.88
N GLN A 70 4.90 -9.31 -20.64
CA GLN A 70 4.62 -7.91 -20.97
C GLN A 70 4.29 -7.10 -19.73
N VAL A 71 3.40 -7.57 -18.85
CA VAL A 71 3.03 -6.90 -17.59
C VAL A 71 4.24 -6.74 -16.68
N LEU A 72 5.09 -7.78 -16.57
CA LEU A 72 6.33 -7.71 -15.78
C LEU A 72 7.25 -6.62 -16.28
N LEU A 73 7.54 -6.62 -17.59
CA LEU A 73 8.48 -5.66 -18.17
C LEU A 73 7.92 -4.24 -18.15
N GLN A 74 6.64 -4.05 -18.43
CA GLN A 74 5.97 -2.75 -18.29
C GLN A 74 6.02 -2.24 -16.86
N GLY A 75 5.74 -3.11 -15.86
CA GLY A 75 5.81 -2.76 -14.44
C GLY A 75 7.22 -2.32 -14.02
N LEU A 76 8.27 -3.03 -14.45
CA LEU A 76 9.66 -2.69 -14.16
C LEU A 76 10.10 -1.39 -14.84
N LEU A 77 9.74 -1.19 -16.12
CA LEU A 77 10.06 0.04 -16.84
C LEU A 77 9.35 1.25 -16.23
N LEU A 78 8.09 1.12 -15.82
CA LEU A 78 7.37 2.17 -15.09
C LEU A 78 8.04 2.47 -13.74
N ALA A 79 8.46 1.43 -13.01
CA ALA A 79 9.15 1.59 -11.73
C ALA A 79 10.45 2.41 -11.91
N ILE A 80 11.27 2.09 -12.92
CA ILE A 80 12.49 2.83 -13.22
C ILE A 80 12.17 4.26 -13.68
N GLY A 81 11.20 4.43 -14.59
CA GLY A 81 10.79 5.75 -15.08
C GLY A 81 10.28 6.67 -13.96
N PHE A 82 9.42 6.14 -13.07
CA PHE A 82 8.94 6.89 -11.91
C PHE A 82 10.05 7.14 -10.88
N ALA A 83 10.98 6.21 -10.67
CA ALA A 83 12.10 6.44 -9.78
C ALA A 83 12.99 7.60 -10.26
N LEU A 84 13.29 7.65 -11.55
CA LEU A 84 14.05 8.75 -12.14
C LEU A 84 13.30 10.09 -12.03
N LEU A 85 12.00 10.09 -12.37
CA LEU A 85 11.15 11.28 -12.24
C LEU A 85 11.08 11.78 -10.80
N LEU A 86 10.81 10.87 -9.87
CA LEU A 86 10.73 11.21 -8.44
C LEU A 86 12.07 11.67 -7.88
N SER A 87 13.19 11.04 -8.27
CA SER A 87 14.51 11.51 -7.85
C SER A 87 14.77 12.95 -8.28
N LEU A 88 14.35 13.30 -9.50
CA LEU A 88 14.47 14.67 -10.02
C LEU A 88 13.59 15.66 -9.25
N VAL A 89 12.36 15.28 -8.91
CA VAL A 89 11.41 16.13 -8.16
C VAL A 89 11.75 16.17 -6.66
N ALA A 90 12.28 15.09 -6.11
CA ALA A 90 12.59 14.97 -4.69
C ALA A 90 13.71 15.92 -4.25
N LEU A 91 14.65 16.24 -5.14
CA LEU A 91 15.75 17.17 -4.82
C LEU A 91 15.25 18.57 -4.43
N PRO A 92 14.42 19.29 -5.22
CA PRO A 92 13.87 20.57 -4.81
C PRO A 92 12.87 20.43 -3.64
N LEU A 93 12.06 19.35 -3.62
CA LEU A 93 11.06 19.14 -2.58
C LEU A 93 11.71 19.00 -1.19
N LYS A 94 12.84 18.28 -1.08
CA LYS A 94 13.64 18.18 0.14
C LYS A 94 14.05 19.56 0.64
N GLY A 95 14.54 20.44 -0.24
CA GLY A 95 14.93 21.79 0.13
C GLY A 95 13.79 22.58 0.76
N TYR A 96 12.59 22.53 0.19
CA TYR A 96 11.41 23.16 0.79
C TYR A 96 11.00 22.53 2.13
N ALA A 97 11.05 21.21 2.26
CA ALA A 97 10.71 20.52 3.51
C ALA A 97 11.67 20.92 4.64
N LEU A 98 12.99 20.94 4.39
CA LEU A 98 14.00 21.34 5.36
C LEU A 98 13.90 22.84 5.70
N LEU A 99 13.58 23.68 4.73
CA LEU A 99 13.36 25.12 4.96
C LEU A 99 12.17 25.37 5.89
N LEU A 100 11.10 24.58 5.79
CA LEU A 100 9.95 24.66 6.70
C LEU A 100 10.28 24.12 8.11
N MET A 101 11.16 23.11 8.21
CA MET A 101 11.52 22.49 9.48
C MET A 101 12.60 23.28 10.25
N GLN A 102 13.35 24.16 9.58
CA GLN A 102 14.46 24.96 10.14
C GLN A 102 15.42 24.13 11.03
N PRO A 103 15.98 23.00 10.53
CA PRO A 103 16.85 22.16 11.31
C PRO A 103 18.18 22.87 11.61
N SER A 104 18.95 22.35 12.60
CA SER A 104 20.34 22.76 12.78
C SER A 104 21.18 22.42 11.54
N ALA A 105 22.27 23.16 11.30
CA ALA A 105 23.13 22.94 10.14
C ALA A 105 23.67 21.49 10.05
N GLU A 106 23.96 20.87 11.18
CA GLU A 106 24.46 19.49 11.23
C GLU A 106 23.34 18.48 10.91
N LEU A 107 22.11 18.69 11.44
CA LEU A 107 20.95 17.87 11.12
C LEU A 107 20.60 17.97 9.62
N ASP A 108 20.66 19.17 9.05
CA ASP A 108 20.43 19.40 7.62
C ASP A 108 21.43 18.62 6.76
N ARG A 109 22.73 18.75 7.03
CA ARG A 109 23.82 18.07 6.32
C ARG A 109 23.68 16.53 6.38
N LEU A 110 23.36 15.97 7.54
CA LEU A 110 23.21 14.52 7.71
C LEU A 110 21.92 14.01 7.04
N THR A 111 20.83 14.75 7.15
CA THR A 111 19.57 14.43 6.47
C THR A 111 19.76 14.44 4.95
N GLU A 112 20.49 15.43 4.44
CA GLU A 112 20.84 15.52 3.02
C GLU A 112 21.66 14.30 2.57
N THR A 113 22.71 13.94 3.31
CA THR A 113 23.56 12.78 3.03
C THR A 113 22.75 11.48 3.01
N TYR A 114 21.89 11.28 4.00
CA TYR A 114 21.00 10.13 4.07
C TYR A 114 20.05 10.07 2.89
N PHE A 115 19.31 11.16 2.66
CA PHE A 115 18.27 11.21 1.62
C PHE A 115 18.84 11.04 0.22
N HIS A 116 19.95 11.73 -0.12
CA HIS A 116 20.61 11.58 -1.41
C HIS A 116 21.10 10.15 -1.64
N THR A 117 21.69 9.54 -0.62
CA THR A 117 22.15 8.13 -0.71
C THR A 117 20.95 7.21 -0.94
N ARG A 118 19.85 7.40 -0.20
CA ARG A 118 18.62 6.58 -0.36
C ARG A 118 18.00 6.68 -1.74
N LEU A 119 18.13 7.79 -2.46
CA LEU A 119 17.60 7.93 -3.83
C LEU A 119 18.21 6.90 -4.80
N PHE A 120 19.45 6.42 -4.59
CA PHE A 120 20.01 5.31 -5.38
C PHE A 120 19.29 3.97 -5.15
N GLY A 121 18.60 3.80 -4.04
CA GLY A 121 17.73 2.67 -3.74
C GLY A 121 16.32 2.79 -4.35
N LEU A 122 15.88 4.00 -4.71
CA LEU A 122 14.52 4.24 -5.17
C LEU A 122 14.12 3.39 -6.40
N PRO A 123 14.95 3.21 -7.44
CA PRO A 123 14.63 2.31 -8.54
C PRO A 123 14.40 0.87 -8.08
N ALA A 124 15.21 0.38 -7.13
CA ALA A 124 15.08 -0.95 -6.58
C ALA A 124 13.81 -1.09 -5.73
N ALA A 125 13.51 -0.12 -4.87
CA ALA A 125 12.30 -0.12 -4.06
C ALA A 125 11.04 -0.15 -4.92
N LEU A 126 10.97 0.68 -5.98
CA LEU A 126 9.82 0.69 -6.89
C LEU A 126 9.75 -0.57 -7.77
N ALA A 127 10.90 -1.10 -8.23
CA ALA A 127 10.95 -2.38 -8.94
C ALA A 127 10.46 -3.54 -8.06
N SER A 128 10.79 -3.54 -6.76
CA SER A 128 10.27 -4.51 -5.79
C SER A 128 8.75 -4.44 -5.68
N LEU A 129 8.14 -3.24 -5.69
CA LEU A 129 6.67 -3.10 -5.72
C LEU A 129 6.07 -3.78 -6.96
N ALA A 130 6.64 -3.57 -8.14
CA ALA A 130 6.18 -4.19 -9.38
C ALA A 130 6.36 -5.72 -9.36
N LEU A 131 7.51 -6.22 -8.88
CA LEU A 131 7.80 -7.64 -8.72
C LEU A 131 6.84 -8.30 -7.74
N ILE A 132 6.64 -7.72 -6.56
CA ILE A 132 5.70 -8.22 -5.55
C ILE A 132 4.29 -8.29 -6.15
N GLY A 133 3.85 -7.22 -6.83
CA GLY A 133 2.55 -7.20 -7.50
C GLY A 133 2.42 -8.31 -8.54
N TRP A 134 3.42 -8.51 -9.36
CA TRP A 134 3.44 -9.55 -10.39
C TRP A 134 3.37 -10.96 -9.78
N PHE A 135 4.16 -11.24 -8.73
CA PHE A 135 4.12 -12.52 -8.03
C PHE A 135 2.78 -12.78 -7.35
N LEU A 136 2.18 -11.75 -6.75
CA LEU A 136 0.84 -11.85 -6.19
C LEU A 136 -0.18 -12.23 -7.26
N GLY A 137 -0.14 -11.57 -8.40
CA GLY A 137 -1.01 -11.88 -9.53
C GLY A 137 -0.84 -13.30 -10.05
N THR A 138 0.38 -13.85 -10.04
CA THR A 138 0.64 -15.27 -10.38
C THR A 138 0.36 -16.25 -9.23
N GLN A 139 -0.28 -15.80 -8.15
CA GLN A 139 -0.60 -16.57 -6.94
C GLN A 139 0.64 -17.18 -6.25
N ASN A 140 1.81 -16.58 -6.43
CA ASN A 140 3.04 -16.99 -5.78
C ASN A 140 3.31 -16.13 -4.54
N ALA A 141 2.77 -16.51 -3.39
CA ALA A 141 2.96 -15.79 -2.13
C ALA A 141 4.35 -15.98 -1.51
N ARG A 142 5.12 -16.99 -1.95
CA ARG A 142 6.47 -17.27 -1.42
C ARG A 142 7.51 -16.29 -1.95
N ALA A 143 7.38 -15.85 -3.20
CA ALA A 143 8.33 -14.93 -3.79
C ALA A 143 8.31 -13.52 -3.13
N PRO A 144 7.16 -12.87 -2.90
CA PRO A 144 7.10 -11.65 -2.10
C PRO A 144 7.72 -11.80 -0.72
N LEU A 145 7.46 -12.92 -0.03
CA LEU A 145 8.08 -13.19 1.27
C LEU A 145 9.61 -13.30 1.16
N ALA A 146 10.12 -14.01 0.15
CA ALA A 146 11.56 -14.12 -0.07
C ALA A 146 12.21 -12.76 -0.37
N ILE A 147 11.58 -11.93 -1.22
CA ILE A 147 12.05 -10.57 -1.51
C ILE A 147 12.15 -9.76 -0.21
N LEU A 148 11.06 -9.69 0.56
CA LEU A 148 11.01 -8.92 1.80
C LEU A 148 11.99 -9.42 2.86
N LEU A 149 12.07 -10.74 3.07
CA LEU A 149 13.02 -11.31 4.03
C LEU A 149 14.47 -11.05 3.62
N THR A 150 14.81 -11.18 2.32
CA THR A 150 16.16 -10.87 1.84
C THR A 150 16.48 -9.41 2.06
N THR A 151 15.61 -8.49 1.65
CA THR A 151 15.79 -7.06 1.87
C THR A 151 16.01 -6.77 3.35
N ASN A 152 15.13 -7.26 4.21
CA ASN A 152 15.17 -6.99 5.63
C ASN A 152 16.41 -7.58 6.33
N LEU A 153 16.73 -8.85 6.07
CA LEU A 153 17.89 -9.49 6.68
C LEU A 153 19.20 -8.87 6.18
N THR A 154 19.28 -8.53 4.90
CA THR A 154 20.44 -7.83 4.33
C THR A 154 20.60 -6.46 4.95
N ASN A 155 19.50 -5.71 5.11
CA ASN A 155 19.54 -4.40 5.76
C ASN A 155 20.07 -4.49 7.19
N VAL A 156 19.46 -5.34 8.04
CA VAL A 156 19.90 -5.53 9.43
C VAL A 156 21.38 -5.94 9.51
N ALA A 157 21.82 -6.91 8.70
CA ALA A 157 23.19 -7.38 8.69
C ALA A 157 24.19 -6.27 8.29
N LEU A 158 23.84 -5.48 7.28
CA LEU A 158 24.66 -4.38 6.81
C LEU A 158 24.62 -3.16 7.73
N ASP A 159 23.49 -2.89 8.40
CA ASP A 159 23.42 -1.84 9.42
C ASP A 159 24.34 -2.16 10.60
N LEU A 160 24.32 -3.39 11.10
CA LEU A 160 25.24 -3.82 12.15
C LEU A 160 26.70 -3.70 11.68
N TRP A 161 27.00 -4.05 10.45
CA TRP A 161 28.35 -3.99 9.93
C TRP A 161 28.80 -2.56 9.63
N PHE A 162 28.00 -1.75 8.93
CA PHE A 162 28.42 -0.41 8.50
C PHE A 162 28.29 0.64 9.60
N VAL A 163 27.23 0.56 10.42
CA VAL A 163 26.98 1.55 11.46
C VAL A 163 27.81 1.25 12.69
N ILE A 164 27.77 0.00 13.19
CA ILE A 164 28.46 -0.39 14.42
C ILE A 164 29.90 -0.86 14.13
N GLY A 165 30.10 -1.72 13.10
CA GLY A 165 31.41 -2.32 12.83
C GLY A 165 32.41 -1.35 12.19
N LEU A 166 31.96 -0.52 11.24
CA LEU A 166 32.80 0.42 10.48
C LEU A 166 32.64 1.88 10.93
N ASP A 167 31.74 2.17 11.85
CA ASP A 167 31.45 3.53 12.36
C ASP A 167 31.12 4.56 11.24
N TRP A 168 30.40 4.09 10.18
CA TRP A 168 29.99 4.96 9.08
C TRP A 168 28.75 5.81 9.41
N GLY A 169 28.16 5.65 10.57
CA GLY A 169 27.03 6.42 11.08
C GLY A 169 25.86 6.47 10.10
N VAL A 170 25.30 7.67 9.89
CA VAL A 170 24.14 7.91 9.02
C VAL A 170 24.35 7.48 7.56
N ALA A 171 25.56 7.70 7.02
CA ALA A 171 25.89 7.28 5.65
C ALA A 171 25.93 5.74 5.53
N GLY A 172 26.38 5.05 6.59
CA GLY A 172 26.37 3.59 6.69
C GLY A 172 24.94 3.03 6.60
N ALA A 173 24.03 3.54 7.40
CA ALA A 173 22.61 3.15 7.40
C ALA A 173 21.94 3.37 6.03
N ALA A 174 22.18 4.53 5.40
CA ALA A 174 21.65 4.79 4.08
C ALA A 174 22.16 3.81 3.02
N ARG A 175 23.48 3.50 3.02
CA ARG A 175 24.09 2.54 2.07
C ARG A 175 23.60 1.12 2.31
N ALA A 176 23.48 0.69 3.57
CA ALA A 176 22.92 -0.60 3.95
C ALA A 176 21.53 -0.82 3.36
N SER A 177 20.66 0.17 3.52
CA SER A 177 19.31 0.14 2.97
C SER A 177 19.30 0.09 1.44
N VAL A 178 20.17 0.84 0.75
CA VAL A 178 20.28 0.80 -0.72
C VAL A 178 20.68 -0.60 -1.21
N ILE A 179 21.72 -1.19 -0.61
CA ILE A 179 22.18 -2.54 -0.96
C ILE A 179 21.09 -3.58 -0.67
N ALA A 180 20.38 -3.43 0.43
CA ALA A 180 19.26 -4.28 0.80
C ALA A 180 18.13 -4.23 -0.23
N ASP A 181 17.71 -3.04 -0.67
CA ASP A 181 16.69 -2.86 -1.71
C ASP A 181 17.09 -3.58 -3.01
N TRP A 182 18.34 -3.41 -3.47
CA TRP A 182 18.86 -4.08 -4.66
C TRP A 182 18.96 -5.59 -4.50
N SER A 183 19.33 -6.09 -3.31
CA SER A 183 19.38 -7.53 -3.04
C SER A 183 17.99 -8.19 -3.17
N GLY A 184 16.95 -7.52 -2.68
CA GLY A 184 15.57 -7.95 -2.84
C GLY A 184 15.14 -8.03 -4.30
N VAL A 185 15.48 -7.02 -5.11
CA VAL A 185 15.20 -7.02 -6.56
C VAL A 185 15.93 -8.17 -7.26
N LEU A 186 17.20 -8.39 -6.96
CA LEU A 186 17.98 -9.49 -7.56
C LEU A 186 17.34 -10.85 -7.27
N VAL A 187 16.93 -11.10 -6.02
CA VAL A 187 16.19 -12.32 -5.65
C VAL A 187 14.84 -12.37 -6.41
N GLY A 188 14.10 -11.28 -6.46
CA GLY A 188 12.85 -11.21 -7.22
C GLY A 188 13.04 -11.55 -8.69
N LEU A 189 14.04 -10.99 -9.35
CA LEU A 189 14.35 -11.25 -10.77
C LEU A 189 14.77 -12.71 -11.01
N THR A 190 15.55 -13.33 -10.11
CA THR A 190 15.90 -14.76 -10.24
C THR A 190 14.67 -15.65 -10.11
N LEU A 191 13.76 -15.31 -9.19
CA LEU A 191 12.52 -16.06 -9.00
C LEU A 191 11.53 -15.90 -10.17
N THR A 192 11.57 -14.79 -10.93
CA THR A 192 10.70 -14.63 -12.10
C THR A 192 11.00 -15.68 -13.17
N ARG A 193 12.27 -16.08 -13.34
CA ARG A 193 12.66 -17.10 -14.33
C ARG A 193 11.93 -18.42 -14.07
N SER A 194 11.93 -18.89 -12.83
CA SER A 194 11.27 -20.13 -12.45
C SER A 194 9.73 -20.04 -12.53
N ALA A 195 9.16 -18.88 -12.19
CA ALA A 195 7.72 -18.66 -12.31
C ALA A 195 7.26 -18.63 -13.78
N LEU A 196 8.03 -17.98 -14.68
CA LEU A 196 7.72 -17.90 -16.10
C LEU A 196 7.82 -19.25 -16.85
N LEU A 197 8.56 -20.24 -16.31
CA LEU A 197 8.58 -21.60 -16.87
C LEU A 197 7.21 -22.29 -16.78
N ARG A 198 6.35 -21.89 -15.85
CA ARG A 198 4.98 -22.41 -15.70
C ARG A 198 3.99 -21.86 -16.73
N TYR A 199 4.35 -20.75 -17.38
CA TYR A 199 3.50 -20.06 -18.34
C TYR A 199 4.23 -19.94 -19.70
N PRO A 200 3.99 -20.90 -20.61
CA PRO A 200 4.61 -20.86 -21.93
C PRO A 200 4.13 -19.62 -22.71
N GLY A 201 5.01 -19.01 -23.49
CA GLY A 201 4.71 -17.83 -24.27
C GLY A 201 5.96 -17.01 -24.57
N ARG A 202 5.86 -16.12 -25.55
CA ARG A 202 6.95 -15.20 -25.93
C ARG A 202 6.51 -13.76 -25.67
N LEU A 203 7.47 -12.92 -25.32
CA LEU A 203 7.25 -11.48 -25.20
C LEU A 203 7.04 -10.90 -26.60
N ASP A 204 5.96 -10.15 -26.79
CA ASP A 204 5.79 -9.32 -27.97
C ASP A 204 6.54 -8.00 -27.78
N SER A 205 7.75 -7.92 -28.34
CA SER A 205 8.58 -6.71 -28.27
C SER A 205 7.96 -5.52 -29.00
N GLN A 206 7.15 -5.75 -30.05
CA GLN A 206 6.45 -4.68 -30.75
C GLN A 206 5.33 -4.07 -29.90
N ALA A 207 4.72 -4.84 -29.01
CA ALA A 207 3.73 -4.32 -28.06
C ALA A 207 4.34 -3.27 -27.12
N LEU A 208 5.63 -3.38 -26.77
CA LEU A 208 6.29 -2.41 -25.89
C LEU A 208 6.48 -1.03 -26.53
N SER A 209 6.61 -0.96 -27.86
CA SER A 209 6.72 0.30 -28.59
C SER A 209 5.37 0.96 -28.89
N ARG A 210 4.27 0.22 -28.75
CA ARG A 210 2.92 0.73 -29.02
C ARG A 210 2.29 1.35 -27.77
N TRP A 211 2.00 2.64 -27.77
CA TRP A 211 1.31 3.32 -26.66
C TRP A 211 -0.01 2.65 -26.27
N ALA A 212 -0.73 2.07 -27.22
CA ALA A 212 -1.97 1.37 -26.98
C ALA A 212 -1.86 0.23 -25.96
N SER A 213 -0.70 -0.43 -25.86
CA SER A 213 -0.44 -1.51 -24.89
C SER A 213 -0.16 -0.99 -23.48
N TRP A 214 0.31 0.25 -23.33
CA TRP A 214 0.60 0.89 -22.05
C TRP A 214 -0.64 1.57 -21.42
N ARG A 215 -1.51 2.09 -22.28
CA ARG A 215 -2.69 2.88 -21.88
C ARG A 215 -3.55 2.20 -20.82
N PRO A 216 -3.87 0.89 -20.87
CA PRO A 216 -4.66 0.23 -19.82
C PRO A 216 -3.97 0.25 -18.46
N LEU A 217 -2.68 -0.12 -18.41
CA LEU A 217 -1.90 -0.16 -17.16
C LEU A 217 -1.74 1.26 -16.58
N MET A 218 -1.42 2.24 -17.43
CA MET A 218 -1.30 3.65 -17.00
C MET A 218 -2.62 4.22 -16.48
N SER A 219 -3.73 3.90 -17.14
CA SER A 219 -5.07 4.35 -16.69
C SER A 219 -5.44 3.78 -15.33
N VAL A 220 -5.20 2.47 -15.12
CA VAL A 220 -5.45 1.81 -13.83
C VAL A 220 -4.56 2.40 -12.74
N ASN A 221 -3.27 2.55 -13.01
CA ASN A 221 -2.31 3.13 -12.06
C ASN A 221 -2.69 4.56 -11.67
N ARG A 222 -3.05 5.40 -12.64
CA ARG A 222 -3.54 6.78 -12.37
C ARG A 222 -4.77 6.77 -11.47
N ASP A 223 -5.75 5.90 -11.75
CA ASP A 223 -7.00 5.87 -11.01
C ASP A 223 -6.79 5.35 -9.57
N ILE A 224 -5.88 4.37 -9.37
CA ILE A 224 -5.47 3.93 -8.03
C ILE A 224 -4.73 5.05 -7.28
N PHE A 225 -3.82 5.77 -7.95
CA PHE A 225 -3.12 6.92 -7.37
C PHE A 225 -4.09 7.99 -6.87
N LEU A 226 -5.03 8.42 -7.71
CA LEU A 226 -6.04 9.43 -7.34
C LEU A 226 -6.93 8.96 -6.17
N ARG A 227 -7.30 7.68 -6.16
CA ARG A 227 -8.01 7.08 -5.03
C ARG A 227 -7.19 7.15 -3.74
N SER A 228 -5.89 6.82 -3.82
CA SER A 228 -4.99 6.82 -2.65
C SER A 228 -4.77 8.22 -2.11
N LEU A 229 -4.64 9.23 -2.98
CA LEU A 229 -4.58 10.63 -2.57
C LEU A 229 -5.88 11.07 -1.85
N ALA A 230 -7.04 10.67 -2.36
CA ALA A 230 -8.32 10.99 -1.73
C ALA A 230 -8.45 10.36 -0.33
N LEU A 231 -7.98 9.11 -0.17
CA LEU A 231 -7.92 8.46 1.14
C LEU A 231 -6.97 9.19 2.10
N GLN A 232 -5.78 9.56 1.63
CA GLN A 232 -4.79 10.28 2.44
C GLN A 232 -5.29 11.65 2.87
N LEU A 233 -6.04 12.34 2.00
CA LEU A 233 -6.69 13.60 2.35
C LEU A 233 -7.63 13.44 3.56
N VAL A 234 -8.39 12.35 3.64
CA VAL A 234 -9.27 12.10 4.79
C VAL A 234 -8.47 11.93 6.06
N PHE A 235 -7.39 11.12 6.06
CA PHE A 235 -6.52 10.96 7.22
C PHE A 235 -5.89 12.29 7.64
N PHE A 236 -5.44 13.09 6.68
CA PHE A 236 -4.91 14.41 6.94
C PHE A 236 -5.95 15.33 7.61
N LEU A 237 -7.19 15.35 7.10
CA LEU A 237 -8.28 16.13 7.68
C LEU A 237 -8.65 15.68 9.09
N VAL A 238 -8.63 14.36 9.37
CA VAL A 238 -8.82 13.82 10.72
C VAL A 238 -7.74 14.34 11.67
N THR A 239 -6.49 14.34 11.24
CA THR A 239 -5.38 14.87 12.05
C THR A 239 -5.52 16.36 12.27
N VAL A 240 -5.77 17.15 11.22
CA VAL A 240 -5.95 18.62 11.33
C VAL A 240 -7.12 18.97 12.24
N GLN A 241 -8.22 18.25 12.16
CA GLN A 241 -9.35 18.51 13.05
C GLN A 241 -9.04 18.07 14.49
N GLY A 242 -8.31 16.96 14.67
CA GLY A 242 -7.85 16.51 15.99
C GLY A 242 -6.97 17.54 16.69
N THR A 243 -6.06 18.22 15.98
CA THR A 243 -5.19 19.27 16.56
C THR A 243 -6.00 20.47 17.08
N ARG A 244 -7.13 20.78 16.47
CA ARG A 244 -8.01 21.88 16.92
C ARG A 244 -8.79 21.56 18.21
N LEU A 245 -8.84 20.26 18.59
CA LEU A 245 -9.56 19.80 19.78
C LEU A 245 -8.65 19.70 21.01
N GLY A 246 -7.39 20.05 20.89
CA GLY A 246 -6.40 20.09 21.99
C GLY A 246 -5.38 18.95 21.93
N ASP A 247 -4.26 19.16 22.64
CA ASP A 247 -3.07 18.30 22.55
C ASP A 247 -3.33 16.85 23.04
N ALA A 248 -4.05 16.70 24.14
CA ALA A 248 -4.42 15.36 24.65
C ALA A 248 -5.30 14.59 23.65
N THR A 249 -6.21 15.30 22.96
CA THR A 249 -7.12 14.71 21.97
C THR A 249 -6.37 14.27 20.71
N VAL A 250 -5.47 15.10 20.18
CA VAL A 250 -4.70 14.71 18.99
C VAL A 250 -3.74 13.57 19.30
N ALA A 251 -3.12 13.55 20.47
CA ALA A 251 -2.27 12.45 20.91
C ALA A 251 -3.07 11.16 21.06
N ALA A 252 -4.24 11.20 21.71
CA ALA A 252 -5.14 10.05 21.84
C ALA A 252 -5.61 9.53 20.47
N ASN A 253 -6.00 10.42 19.57
CA ASN A 253 -6.38 10.04 18.20
C ASN A 253 -5.21 9.37 17.45
N ALA A 254 -3.97 9.84 17.62
CA ALA A 254 -2.80 9.21 17.01
C ALA A 254 -2.60 7.78 17.52
N LEU A 255 -2.75 7.52 18.84
CA LEU A 255 -2.68 6.17 19.40
C LEU A 255 -3.78 5.24 18.82
N LEU A 256 -5.00 5.74 18.73
CA LEU A 256 -6.12 4.98 18.14
C LEU A 256 -5.90 4.72 16.63
N LEU A 257 -5.34 5.67 15.89
CA LEU A 257 -4.97 5.48 14.49
C LEU A 257 -3.86 4.44 14.31
N ASN A 258 -2.94 4.27 15.27
CA ASN A 258 -2.00 3.15 15.25
C ASN A 258 -2.73 1.80 15.34
N GLY A 259 -3.78 1.70 16.17
CA GLY A 259 -4.66 0.52 16.21
C GLY A 259 -5.38 0.26 14.89
N LEU A 260 -5.83 1.32 14.23
CA LEU A 260 -6.38 1.21 12.88
C LEU A 260 -5.34 0.71 11.87
N MET A 261 -4.11 1.21 11.92
CA MET A 261 -3.03 0.76 11.03
C MET A 261 -2.72 -0.72 11.22
N LEU A 262 -2.68 -1.20 12.47
CA LEU A 262 -2.51 -2.63 12.77
C LEU A 262 -3.62 -3.47 12.13
N THR A 263 -4.87 -3.06 12.28
CA THR A 263 -6.03 -3.70 11.65
C THR A 263 -5.94 -3.66 10.13
N ALA A 264 -5.60 -2.51 9.57
CA ALA A 264 -5.48 -2.32 8.13
C ALA A 264 -4.45 -3.27 7.51
N HIS A 265 -3.26 -3.42 8.12
CA HIS A 265 -2.24 -4.35 7.63
C HIS A 265 -2.72 -5.81 7.63
N ALA A 266 -3.50 -6.22 8.62
CA ALA A 266 -4.06 -7.57 8.65
C ALA A 266 -5.15 -7.77 7.58
N LEU A 267 -6.10 -6.83 7.47
CA LEU A 267 -7.18 -6.88 6.47
C LEU A 267 -6.65 -6.73 5.03
N ASP A 268 -5.61 -5.93 4.82
CA ASP A 268 -4.92 -5.82 3.53
C ASP A 268 -4.29 -7.16 3.10
N GLY A 269 -3.79 -7.96 4.05
CA GLY A 269 -3.32 -9.31 3.75
C GLY A 269 -4.39 -10.21 3.14
N LEU A 270 -5.65 -10.09 3.59
CA LEU A 270 -6.81 -10.77 3.03
C LEU A 270 -7.24 -10.12 1.69
N ALA A 271 -7.22 -8.80 1.60
CA ALA A 271 -7.52 -8.07 0.37
C ALA A 271 -6.55 -8.45 -0.77
N HIS A 272 -5.26 -8.63 -0.49
CA HIS A 272 -4.26 -9.10 -1.47
C HIS A 272 -4.58 -10.51 -1.99
N ALA A 273 -5.13 -11.41 -1.15
CA ALA A 273 -5.57 -12.70 -1.60
C ALA A 273 -6.79 -12.58 -2.55
N VAL A 274 -7.75 -11.74 -2.20
CA VAL A 274 -8.92 -11.45 -3.05
C VAL A 274 -8.48 -10.84 -4.39
N GLU A 275 -7.55 -9.90 -4.37
CA GLU A 275 -6.97 -9.24 -5.55
C GLU A 275 -6.40 -10.28 -6.54
N ALA A 276 -5.55 -11.18 -6.05
CA ALA A 276 -4.93 -12.21 -6.88
C ALA A 276 -5.94 -13.26 -7.39
N LEU A 277 -6.77 -13.78 -6.49
CA LEU A 277 -7.72 -14.86 -6.80
C LEU A 277 -8.85 -14.36 -7.70
N SER A 278 -9.43 -13.18 -7.42
CA SER A 278 -10.51 -12.63 -8.25
C SER A 278 -10.02 -12.25 -9.65
N GLY A 279 -8.81 -11.67 -9.74
CA GLY A 279 -8.19 -11.39 -11.04
C GLY A 279 -7.98 -12.66 -11.86
N HIS A 280 -7.48 -13.74 -11.23
CA HIS A 280 -7.32 -15.04 -11.88
C HIS A 280 -8.67 -15.61 -12.33
N ALA A 281 -9.69 -15.61 -11.48
CA ALA A 281 -11.03 -16.12 -11.83
C ALA A 281 -11.66 -15.31 -12.99
N ILE A 282 -11.47 -14.00 -13.02
CA ILE A 282 -11.92 -13.12 -14.11
C ILE A 282 -11.14 -13.43 -15.40
N GLY A 283 -9.83 -13.60 -15.31
CA GLY A 283 -8.99 -14.00 -16.44
C GLY A 283 -9.41 -15.35 -17.01
N ALA A 284 -9.68 -16.33 -16.15
CA ALA A 284 -10.18 -17.66 -16.52
C ALA A 284 -11.66 -17.70 -16.93
N GLN A 285 -12.37 -16.56 -16.94
CA GLN A 285 -13.80 -16.44 -17.25
C GLN A 285 -14.70 -17.31 -16.36
N SER A 286 -14.28 -17.63 -15.13
CA SER A 286 -14.98 -18.54 -14.21
C SER A 286 -15.84 -17.77 -13.20
N ARG A 287 -17.16 -17.75 -13.45
CA ARG A 287 -18.15 -17.12 -12.55
C ARG A 287 -18.29 -17.86 -11.22
N THR A 288 -18.26 -19.18 -11.27
CA THR A 288 -18.38 -20.03 -10.08
C THR A 288 -17.24 -19.79 -9.13
N GLU A 289 -16.00 -19.74 -9.67
CA GLU A 289 -14.80 -19.49 -8.89
C GLU A 289 -14.82 -18.08 -8.27
N LEU A 290 -15.17 -17.06 -9.04
CA LEU A 290 -15.28 -15.69 -8.53
C LEU A 290 -16.29 -15.62 -7.36
N ARG A 291 -17.45 -16.26 -7.50
CA ARG A 291 -18.45 -16.30 -6.42
C ARG A 291 -17.92 -17.01 -5.19
N ARG A 292 -17.26 -18.17 -5.37
CA ARG A 292 -16.64 -18.93 -4.27
C ARG A 292 -15.59 -18.10 -3.53
N ILE A 293 -14.70 -17.43 -4.26
CA ILE A 293 -13.66 -16.55 -3.70
C ILE A 293 -14.30 -15.47 -2.83
N LEU A 294 -15.31 -14.76 -3.34
CA LEU A 294 -15.96 -13.69 -2.61
C LEU A 294 -16.68 -14.20 -1.34
N THR A 295 -17.32 -15.35 -1.40
CA THR A 295 -17.99 -15.94 -0.24
C THR A 295 -17.00 -16.38 0.83
N VAL A 296 -15.96 -17.14 0.44
CA VAL A 296 -14.96 -17.64 1.38
C VAL A 296 -14.11 -16.49 1.96
N SER A 297 -13.62 -15.60 1.11
CA SER A 297 -12.83 -14.46 1.58
C SER A 297 -13.66 -13.48 2.41
N GLY A 298 -14.95 -13.30 2.08
CA GLY A 298 -15.88 -12.50 2.87
C GLY A 298 -16.07 -13.08 4.29
N GLY A 299 -16.20 -14.39 4.40
CA GLY A 299 -16.29 -15.08 5.70
C GLY A 299 -15.03 -14.91 6.54
N TRP A 300 -13.84 -15.13 5.95
CA TRP A 300 -12.56 -14.90 6.65
C TRP A 300 -12.32 -13.43 7.02
N SER A 301 -12.70 -12.51 6.15
CA SER A 301 -12.58 -11.07 6.42
C SER A 301 -13.50 -10.65 7.56
N LEU A 302 -14.73 -11.17 7.61
CA LEU A 302 -15.65 -10.93 8.72
C LEU A 302 -15.12 -11.51 10.02
N LEU A 303 -14.61 -12.74 10.00
CA LEU A 303 -14.01 -13.37 11.19
C LEU A 303 -12.81 -12.57 11.71
N ALA A 304 -11.91 -12.15 10.83
CA ALA A 304 -10.78 -11.31 11.21
C ALA A 304 -11.23 -9.97 11.78
N SER A 305 -12.21 -9.31 11.17
CA SER A 305 -12.73 -8.04 11.67
C SER A 305 -13.41 -8.15 13.01
N LEU A 306 -14.13 -9.24 13.26
CA LEU A 306 -14.71 -9.57 14.57
C LEU A 306 -13.61 -9.80 15.61
N ALA A 307 -12.56 -10.54 15.26
CA ALA A 307 -11.44 -10.77 16.17
C ALA A 307 -10.75 -9.46 16.58
N PHE A 308 -10.49 -8.55 15.61
CA PHE A 308 -9.92 -7.23 15.91
C PHE A 308 -10.89 -6.34 16.69
N GLY A 309 -12.19 -6.36 16.37
CA GLY A 309 -13.20 -5.62 17.13
C GLY A 309 -13.25 -6.06 18.60
N LEU A 310 -13.29 -7.37 18.84
CA LEU A 310 -13.25 -7.96 20.20
C LEU A 310 -11.91 -7.67 20.89
N PHE A 311 -10.80 -7.76 20.18
CA PHE A 311 -9.49 -7.40 20.72
C PHE A 311 -9.48 -5.97 21.25
N PHE A 312 -9.96 -4.99 20.49
CA PHE A 312 -10.01 -3.60 20.96
C PHE A 312 -11.09 -3.38 22.03
N LEU A 313 -12.18 -4.12 21.99
CA LEU A 313 -13.24 -4.00 23.00
C LEU A 313 -12.77 -4.47 24.39
N PHE A 314 -12.03 -5.59 24.46
CA PHE A 314 -11.60 -6.20 25.73
C PHE A 314 -10.14 -5.93 26.09
N GLY A 315 -9.28 -5.74 25.11
CA GLY A 315 -7.83 -5.53 25.28
C GLY A 315 -7.36 -4.11 24.91
N GLY A 316 -8.28 -3.23 24.51
CA GLY A 316 -7.94 -1.90 24.01
C GLY A 316 -7.29 -1.00 25.07
N GLU A 317 -7.68 -1.09 26.33
CA GLU A 317 -7.01 -0.37 27.41
C GLU A 317 -5.55 -0.83 27.59
N LEU A 318 -5.29 -2.13 27.50
CA LEU A 318 -3.92 -2.65 27.53
C LEU A 318 -3.13 -2.13 26.32
N PHE A 319 -3.74 -2.11 25.12
CA PHE A 319 -3.14 -1.57 23.92
C PHE A 319 -2.76 -0.09 24.05
N ILE A 320 -3.63 0.73 24.68
CA ILE A 320 -3.37 2.13 24.98
C ILE A 320 -2.24 2.26 26.01
N ASN A 321 -2.30 1.50 27.10
CA ASN A 321 -1.34 1.53 28.19
C ASN A 321 0.09 1.14 27.76
N LEU A 322 0.22 0.28 26.74
CA LEU A 322 1.51 -0.08 26.15
C LEU A 322 2.12 1.05 25.30
N GLN A 323 1.31 2.02 24.86
CA GLN A 323 1.78 3.09 23.96
C GLN A 323 2.14 4.38 24.71
N THR A 324 1.54 4.65 25.86
CA THR A 324 1.77 5.91 26.60
C THR A 324 1.57 5.73 28.10
N ASP A 325 2.30 6.50 28.90
CA ASP A 325 2.15 6.61 30.35
C ASP A 325 1.42 7.91 30.78
N ILE A 326 1.05 8.77 29.85
CA ILE A 326 0.44 10.07 30.11
C ILE A 326 -1.04 9.87 30.46
N PRO A 327 -1.48 10.15 31.72
CA PRO A 327 -2.84 9.86 32.17
C PRO A 327 -3.91 10.54 31.31
N SER A 328 -3.76 11.84 31.02
CA SER A 328 -4.73 12.60 30.23
C SER A 328 -4.94 12.06 28.81
N VAL A 329 -3.89 11.47 28.21
CA VAL A 329 -3.96 10.83 26.90
C VAL A 329 -4.62 9.45 26.99
N ARG A 330 -4.31 8.67 28.05
CA ARG A 330 -4.97 7.38 28.33
C ARG A 330 -6.47 7.54 28.49
N ASP A 331 -6.89 8.44 29.38
CA ASP A 331 -8.30 8.69 29.68
C ASP A 331 -9.06 9.12 28.40
N THR A 332 -8.46 10.02 27.63
CA THR A 332 -9.03 10.48 26.36
C THR A 332 -9.11 9.33 25.34
N ALA A 333 -8.06 8.53 25.19
CA ALA A 333 -8.05 7.42 24.23
C ALA A 333 -9.07 6.33 24.61
N THR A 334 -9.20 6.01 25.90
CA THR A 334 -10.18 5.04 26.41
C THR A 334 -11.62 5.49 26.12
N LEU A 335 -11.91 6.79 26.23
CA LEU A 335 -13.23 7.34 25.89
C LEU A 335 -13.64 7.08 24.43
N TYR A 336 -12.67 7.11 23.50
CA TYR A 336 -12.91 6.91 22.07
C TYR A 336 -12.62 5.47 21.59
N LEU A 337 -12.18 4.59 22.46
CA LEU A 337 -11.91 3.18 22.14
C LEU A 337 -13.07 2.43 21.49
N PRO A 338 -14.37 2.66 21.87
CA PRO A 338 -15.49 2.02 21.21
C PRO A 338 -15.56 2.28 19.69
N TYR A 339 -15.12 3.45 19.22
CA TYR A 339 -15.06 3.75 17.79
C TYR A 339 -14.01 2.91 17.09
N LEU A 340 -12.83 2.73 17.72
CA LEU A 340 -11.79 1.84 17.20
C LEU A 340 -12.24 0.39 17.16
N ALA A 341 -12.98 -0.08 18.17
CA ALA A 341 -13.52 -1.44 18.22
C ALA A 341 -14.59 -1.69 17.12
N ALA A 342 -15.40 -0.69 16.78
CA ALA A 342 -16.40 -0.78 15.73
C ALA A 342 -15.79 -0.70 14.32
N LEU A 343 -14.66 -0.04 14.19
CA LEU A 343 -14.06 0.32 12.89
C LEU A 343 -13.68 -0.88 12.00
N PRO A 344 -13.10 -1.99 12.51
CA PRO A 344 -12.81 -3.18 11.71
C PRO A 344 -14.07 -3.74 11.03
N LEU A 345 -15.21 -3.80 11.75
CA LEU A 345 -16.48 -4.33 11.25
C LEU A 345 -17.07 -3.47 10.13
N VAL A 346 -16.90 -2.16 10.26
CA VAL A 346 -17.39 -1.19 9.24
C VAL A 346 -16.49 -1.18 8.02
N ALA A 347 -15.17 -1.18 8.24
CA ALA A 347 -14.18 -0.99 7.19
C ALA A 347 -13.91 -2.26 6.36
N VAL A 348 -14.12 -3.46 6.91
CA VAL A 348 -13.75 -4.73 6.27
C VAL A 348 -14.29 -4.90 4.85
N TRP A 349 -15.52 -4.48 4.61
CA TRP A 349 -16.16 -4.59 3.30
C TRP A 349 -15.48 -3.72 2.25
N SER A 350 -14.95 -2.56 2.64
CA SER A 350 -14.20 -1.71 1.73
C SER A 350 -12.85 -2.32 1.35
N TYR A 351 -12.14 -2.97 2.27
CA TYR A 351 -10.89 -3.69 1.99
C TYR A 351 -11.11 -4.89 1.07
N LEU A 352 -12.13 -5.72 1.36
CA LEU A 352 -12.49 -6.86 0.53
C LEU A 352 -12.83 -6.45 -0.91
N LEU A 353 -13.66 -5.41 -1.06
CA LEU A 353 -14.09 -4.90 -2.36
C LEU A 353 -12.95 -4.20 -3.10
N ASP A 354 -12.06 -3.48 -2.43
CA ASP A 354 -10.86 -2.94 -3.05
C ASP A 354 -10.06 -4.05 -3.72
N GLY A 355 -9.82 -5.18 -3.02
CA GLY A 355 -9.15 -6.34 -3.61
C GLY A 355 -9.85 -6.86 -4.86
N LEU A 356 -11.18 -6.97 -4.84
CA LEU A 356 -11.98 -7.38 -6.00
C LEU A 356 -11.80 -6.41 -7.19
N PHE A 357 -11.92 -5.11 -6.95
CA PHE A 357 -11.84 -4.10 -8.02
C PHE A 357 -10.42 -3.98 -8.60
N ILE A 358 -9.39 -4.16 -7.78
CA ILE A 358 -7.99 -4.20 -8.25
C ILE A 358 -7.77 -5.46 -9.11
N GLY A 359 -8.17 -6.65 -8.64
CA GLY A 359 -8.09 -7.90 -9.41
C GLY A 359 -8.86 -7.83 -10.73
N ALA A 360 -10.01 -7.15 -10.74
CA ALA A 360 -10.80 -6.89 -11.94
C ALA A 360 -10.22 -5.77 -12.84
N THR A 361 -9.13 -5.10 -12.45
CA THR A 361 -8.56 -3.92 -13.12
C THR A 361 -9.56 -2.76 -13.33
N ARG A 362 -10.56 -2.67 -12.44
CA ARG A 362 -11.63 -1.66 -12.47
C ARG A 362 -11.36 -0.49 -11.52
N ALA A 363 -10.18 0.08 -11.64
CA ALA A 363 -9.71 1.16 -10.77
C ALA A 363 -10.54 2.45 -10.93
N ARG A 364 -11.14 2.69 -12.10
CA ARG A 364 -11.99 3.86 -12.34
C ARG A 364 -13.21 3.88 -11.44
N GLU A 365 -13.90 2.75 -11.34
CA GLU A 365 -15.05 2.59 -10.46
C GLU A 365 -14.66 2.73 -9.00
N MET A 366 -13.53 2.15 -8.61
CA MET A 366 -12.97 2.24 -7.26
C MET A 366 -12.62 3.69 -6.88
N ARG A 367 -11.96 4.43 -7.78
CA ARG A 367 -11.69 5.88 -7.62
C ARG A 367 -12.98 6.68 -7.44
N ASN A 368 -13.96 6.45 -8.31
CA ASN A 368 -15.22 7.19 -8.27
C ASN A 368 -15.99 6.92 -6.98
N ALA A 369 -15.99 5.67 -6.50
CA ALA A 369 -16.59 5.32 -5.21
C ALA A 369 -15.90 6.02 -4.04
N MET A 370 -14.56 6.11 -4.07
CA MET A 370 -13.78 6.82 -3.06
C MET A 370 -14.10 8.31 -3.06
N LEU A 371 -14.07 8.96 -4.23
CA LEU A 371 -14.38 10.39 -4.34
C LEU A 371 -15.82 10.70 -3.88
N LEU A 372 -16.77 9.84 -4.22
CA LEU A 372 -18.16 9.99 -3.77
C LEU A 372 -18.26 9.84 -2.24
N ALA A 373 -17.58 8.85 -1.64
CA ALA A 373 -17.55 8.67 -0.20
C ALA A 373 -16.94 9.89 0.52
N VAL A 374 -15.84 10.45 -0.01
CA VAL A 374 -15.23 11.69 0.51
C VAL A 374 -16.21 12.85 0.42
N LEU A 375 -16.81 13.09 -0.77
CA LEU A 375 -17.76 14.18 -0.98
C LEU A 375 -18.98 14.10 -0.05
N MET A 376 -19.45 12.89 0.26
CA MET A 376 -20.59 12.70 1.17
C MET A 376 -20.18 12.82 2.65
N SER A 377 -18.95 12.44 3.01
CA SER A 377 -18.48 12.49 4.39
C SER A 377 -18.06 13.89 4.84
N LEU A 378 -17.58 14.76 3.94
CA LEU A 378 -17.16 16.12 4.29
C LEU A 378 -18.31 16.98 4.88
N PRO A 379 -19.50 17.08 4.26
CA PRO A 379 -20.62 17.79 4.85
C PRO A 379 -21.06 17.19 6.20
N LEU A 380 -21.03 15.87 6.31
CA LEU A 380 -21.37 15.17 7.55
C LEU A 380 -20.37 15.54 8.67
N GLY A 381 -19.06 15.55 8.37
CA GLY A 381 -18.03 15.98 9.32
C GLY A 381 -18.21 17.43 9.76
N TRP A 382 -18.62 18.31 8.83
CA TRP A 382 -18.94 19.69 9.16
C TRP A 382 -20.18 19.82 10.07
N LEU A 383 -21.22 19.03 9.80
CA LEU A 383 -22.45 18.99 10.60
C LEU A 383 -22.19 18.49 12.02
N LEU A 384 -21.34 17.45 12.16
CA LEU A 384 -21.01 16.81 13.44
C LEU A 384 -19.93 17.56 14.24
N ARG A 385 -19.36 18.66 13.72
CA ARG A 385 -18.26 19.39 14.38
C ARG A 385 -18.60 19.86 15.80
N GLY A 386 -19.89 20.15 16.10
CA GLY A 386 -20.35 20.58 17.41
C GLY A 386 -20.24 19.49 18.49
N MET A 387 -20.07 18.22 18.09
CA MET A 387 -19.87 17.08 19.00
C MET A 387 -18.39 16.85 19.37
N GLY A 388 -17.50 17.77 18.98
CA GLY A 388 -16.07 17.64 19.26
C GLY A 388 -15.47 16.38 18.65
N ASN A 389 -14.65 15.64 19.41
CA ASN A 389 -13.96 14.44 18.93
C ASN A 389 -14.92 13.24 18.67
N HIS A 390 -16.08 13.17 19.34
CA HIS A 390 -17.12 12.20 19.00
C HIS A 390 -17.62 12.40 17.57
N GLY A 391 -17.84 13.66 17.18
CA GLY A 391 -18.23 14.02 15.81
C GLY A 391 -17.18 13.63 14.78
N LEU A 392 -15.90 13.82 15.10
CA LEU A 392 -14.77 13.42 14.24
C LEU A 392 -14.75 11.91 13.99
N TRP A 393 -14.84 11.09 15.05
CA TRP A 393 -14.86 9.63 14.94
C TRP A 393 -16.12 9.11 14.23
N LEU A 394 -17.29 9.69 14.50
CA LEU A 394 -18.53 9.35 13.78
C LEU A 394 -18.42 9.66 12.28
N ALA A 395 -17.87 10.82 11.93
CA ALA A 395 -17.65 11.19 10.52
C ALA A 395 -16.67 10.24 9.83
N PHE A 396 -15.61 9.81 10.54
CA PHE A 396 -14.65 8.85 10.01
C PHE A 396 -15.24 7.44 9.83
N LEU A 397 -16.03 6.95 10.80
CA LEU A 397 -16.78 5.70 10.64
C LEU A 397 -17.77 5.77 9.49
N ALA A 398 -18.50 6.89 9.37
CA ALA A 398 -19.44 7.11 8.26
C ALA A 398 -18.71 7.12 6.92
N PHE A 399 -17.53 7.74 6.82
CA PHE A 399 -16.70 7.69 5.62
C PHE A 399 -16.35 6.24 5.23
N MET A 400 -15.88 5.42 6.19
CA MET A 400 -15.55 4.02 5.95
C MET A 400 -16.78 3.20 5.52
N LEU A 401 -17.94 3.45 6.14
CA LEU A 401 -19.21 2.83 5.78
C LEU A 401 -19.66 3.22 4.36
N LEU A 402 -19.66 4.51 4.05
CA LEU A 402 -20.04 5.03 2.75
C LEU A 402 -19.16 4.46 1.63
N ARG A 403 -17.85 4.35 1.87
CA ARG A 403 -16.90 3.72 0.96
C ARG A 403 -17.31 2.27 0.67
N GLY A 404 -17.62 1.48 1.70
CA GLY A 404 -18.11 0.11 1.56
C GLY A 404 -19.43 0.02 0.81
N ILE A 405 -20.39 0.90 1.12
CA ILE A 405 -21.71 0.96 0.46
C ILE A 405 -21.56 1.35 -1.03
N CYS A 406 -20.77 2.38 -1.34
CA CYS A 406 -20.54 2.81 -2.71
C CYS A 406 -19.91 1.69 -3.56
N LEU A 407 -18.82 1.05 -3.05
CA LEU A 407 -18.18 -0.07 -3.73
C LEU A 407 -19.14 -1.26 -3.86
N GLY A 408 -19.88 -1.61 -2.81
CA GLY A 408 -20.84 -2.71 -2.80
C GLY A 408 -21.98 -2.49 -3.78
N SER A 409 -22.50 -1.27 -3.88
CA SER A 409 -23.56 -0.93 -4.85
C SER A 409 -23.09 -1.06 -6.30
N ILE A 410 -21.87 -0.58 -6.58
CA ILE A 410 -21.24 -0.74 -7.90
C ILE A 410 -20.99 -2.22 -8.19
N ALA A 411 -20.45 -2.98 -7.24
CA ALA A 411 -20.19 -4.41 -7.39
C ALA A 411 -21.48 -5.19 -7.70
N ARG A 412 -22.57 -4.91 -6.96
CA ARG A 412 -23.90 -5.51 -7.23
C ARG A 412 -24.42 -5.15 -8.61
N ARG A 413 -24.26 -3.90 -9.05
CA ARG A 413 -24.65 -3.47 -10.41
C ARG A 413 -23.87 -4.20 -11.49
N LEU A 414 -22.55 -4.31 -11.35
CA LEU A 414 -21.68 -5.04 -12.28
C LEU A 414 -22.04 -6.54 -12.31
N GLN A 415 -22.34 -7.13 -11.16
CA GLN A 415 -22.78 -8.51 -11.06
C GLN A 415 -24.10 -8.75 -11.80
N ARG A 416 -25.13 -7.91 -11.56
CA ARG A 416 -26.43 -8.01 -12.23
C ARG A 416 -26.31 -7.85 -13.75
N ARG A 417 -25.42 -6.97 -14.21
CA ARG A 417 -25.16 -6.71 -15.65
C ARG A 417 -24.16 -7.68 -16.27
N GLN A 418 -23.62 -8.64 -15.49
CA GLN A 418 -22.60 -9.60 -15.91
C GLN A 418 -21.32 -8.95 -16.47
N GLN A 419 -21.01 -7.73 -16.05
CA GLN A 419 -19.93 -6.90 -16.62
C GLN A 419 -18.54 -7.21 -16.04
N TRP A 420 -18.40 -8.16 -15.10
CA TRP A 420 -17.09 -8.58 -14.59
C TRP A 420 -16.23 -9.26 -15.67
N PHE A 421 -16.84 -9.88 -16.66
CA PHE A 421 -16.19 -10.72 -17.68
C PHE A 421 -16.18 -10.08 -19.08
N THR A 422 -16.70 -8.87 -19.26
CA THR A 422 -16.88 -8.23 -20.59
C THR A 422 -15.68 -7.46 -21.10
N GLN A 423 -14.56 -7.42 -20.40
CA GLN A 423 -13.32 -6.83 -20.91
C GLN A 423 -12.43 -7.89 -21.58
N SER A 424 -12.90 -8.50 -22.65
CA SER A 424 -11.98 -8.93 -23.70
C SER A 424 -11.57 -7.63 -24.41
N HIS A 425 -10.37 -7.11 -24.18
CA HIS A 425 -9.70 -6.29 -25.16
C HIS A 425 -9.55 -7.19 -26.38
N GLY A 426 -10.48 -7.06 -27.33
CA GLY A 426 -10.43 -7.77 -28.59
C GLY A 426 -9.05 -7.56 -29.20
N THR A 427 -8.33 -8.62 -29.43
CA THR A 427 -7.21 -8.60 -30.34
C THR A 427 -7.72 -8.03 -31.66
N PRO A 428 -6.97 -7.16 -32.35
CA PRO A 428 -7.37 -6.58 -33.63
C PRO A 428 -7.80 -7.63 -34.69
N ALA A 429 -7.40 -8.91 -34.50
CA ALA A 429 -7.78 -10.04 -35.37
C ALA A 429 -9.26 -10.45 -35.27
N GLU A 430 -9.97 -10.25 -34.12
CA GLU A 430 -11.40 -10.59 -34.05
C GLU A 430 -12.33 -9.48 -34.56
N ALA A 431 -11.86 -8.23 -34.60
CA ALA A 431 -12.61 -7.13 -35.21
C ALA A 431 -12.70 -7.29 -36.74
N THR A 432 -11.68 -7.90 -37.35
CA THR A 432 -11.64 -8.12 -38.83
C THR A 432 -12.52 -9.31 -39.24
N MET A 433 -12.74 -10.29 -38.39
CA MET A 433 -13.63 -11.43 -38.70
C MET A 433 -15.13 -11.12 -38.52
N ARG A 434 -15.49 -10.07 -37.76
CA ARG A 434 -16.89 -9.65 -37.61
C ARG A 434 -17.36 -8.67 -38.69
N SER A 435 -16.44 -8.05 -39.43
CA SER A 435 -16.76 -7.13 -40.53
C SER A 435 -16.95 -7.86 -41.87
N ASN A 436 -16.63 -9.16 -41.94
CA ASN A 436 -16.74 -10.00 -43.14
C ASN A 436 -17.83 -11.09 -43.04
N ARG A 437 -18.82 -10.89 -42.16
CA ARG A 437 -20.06 -11.70 -42.15
C ARG A 437 -21.28 -10.80 -42.33
#